data_87508436068586e994f79a2dc9a16adf
#
_entry.id   87508436068586e994f79a2dc9a16adf
#
_cell.length_a   1.000
_cell.length_b   1.000
_cell.length_c   1.000
_cell.angle_alpha   90.00
_cell.angle_beta   90.00
_cell.angle_gamma   90.00
#
_symmetry.space_group_name_H-M   'P 1'
#
loop_
_entity.id
_entity.type
_entity.pdbx_description
1 polymer ?
#
loop_
_entity_poly.entity_id
_entity_poly.type
_entity_poly.pdbx_seq_one_letter_code
_entity_poly.pdbx_strand_id
1 'polypeptide(L)'
;ISDKSMRHVYLKGLLASSASVFFAAVGRESEKGKEKSEKGKGKSEKSGEKSTLTSVFILQDNDEAGYFYHDLTQILGTDNVLFFPSSYRRAVKYAQRDAANEILRTETLSRLAAVSGNAKKRADNSNVAPFLYVVTCPEALSELVVSKRRLDERTINIAVGDIVNLADLGRKLREF
;
A
#
# COMPACT_ATOMS: atom_id res chain seq x y z
N ILE A 1 -0.73 -9.91 21.21
CA ILE A 1 -0.21 -8.88 20.26
C ILE A 1 -0.73 -7.48 20.65
N SER A 2 -1.55 -7.40 21.69
CA SER A 2 -2.11 -6.13 22.19
C SER A 2 -1.19 -5.40 23.20
N ASP A 3 -0.08 -6.00 23.58
CA ASP A 3 0.87 -5.38 24.53
C ASP A 3 1.78 -4.40 23.79
N LYS A 4 1.61 -3.10 24.08
CA LYS A 4 2.38 -2.01 23.48
C LYS A 4 3.87 -2.01 23.89
N SER A 5 4.27 -2.85 24.84
CA SER A 5 5.67 -2.99 25.26
C SER A 5 6.47 -3.90 24.31
N MET A 6 5.82 -4.81 23.60
CA MET A 6 6.50 -5.74 22.67
C MET A 6 6.84 -5.07 21.35
N ARG A 7 8.14 -4.94 21.09
CA ARG A 7 8.66 -4.40 19.81
C ARG A 7 8.96 -5.48 18.77
N HIS A 8 9.20 -6.70 19.24
CA HIS A 8 9.57 -7.83 18.38
C HIS A 8 8.77 -9.06 18.76
N VAL A 9 8.17 -9.70 17.76
CA VAL A 9 7.42 -10.96 17.94
C VAL A 9 7.97 -11.96 16.94
N TYR A 10 8.36 -13.14 17.41
CA TYR A 10 8.84 -14.24 16.59
C TYR A 10 7.74 -15.29 16.45
N LEU A 11 7.35 -15.57 15.20
CA LEU A 11 6.37 -16.59 14.86
C LEU A 11 7.09 -17.79 14.24
N LYS A 12 6.79 -19.00 14.71
CA LYS A 12 7.32 -20.24 14.18
C LYS A 12 6.20 -21.16 13.73
N GLY A 13 6.49 -22.00 12.72
CA GLY A 13 5.54 -23.02 12.25
C GLY A 13 4.47 -22.51 11.28
N LEU A 14 4.62 -21.28 10.77
CA LEU A 14 3.79 -20.81 9.67
C LEU A 14 4.31 -21.41 8.35
N LEU A 15 3.54 -22.33 7.78
CA LEU A 15 3.88 -23.01 6.53
C LEU A 15 2.95 -22.60 5.40
N ALA A 16 3.46 -22.48 4.19
CA ALA A 16 2.71 -22.09 2.99
C ALA A 16 1.83 -20.85 3.25
N SER A 17 0.56 -20.89 2.84
CA SER A 17 -0.39 -19.76 3.00
C SER A 17 -0.83 -19.47 4.43
N SER A 18 -0.37 -20.23 5.44
CA SER A 18 -0.77 -19.99 6.83
C SER A 18 -0.33 -18.61 7.36
N ALA A 19 0.79 -18.09 6.86
CA ALA A 19 1.24 -16.75 7.20
C ALA A 19 0.26 -15.68 6.70
N SER A 20 -0.18 -15.77 5.45
CA SER A 20 -1.15 -14.84 4.84
C SER A 20 -2.47 -14.85 5.60
N VAL A 21 -2.99 -16.04 5.94
CA VAL A 21 -4.22 -16.20 6.74
C VAL A 21 -4.07 -15.59 8.13
N PHE A 22 -2.95 -15.86 8.81
CA PHE A 22 -2.68 -15.33 10.13
C PHE A 22 -2.65 -13.80 10.14
N PHE A 23 -1.89 -13.17 9.24
CA PHE A 23 -1.78 -11.71 9.20
C PHE A 23 -3.09 -11.03 8.75
N ALA A 24 -3.85 -11.65 7.85
CA ALA A 24 -5.18 -11.18 7.50
C ALA A 24 -6.15 -11.20 8.70
N ALA A 25 -6.10 -12.25 9.52
CA ALA A 25 -6.91 -12.35 10.73
C ALA A 25 -6.52 -11.30 11.78
N VAL A 26 -5.22 -11.07 11.98
CA VAL A 26 -4.70 -10.03 12.90
C VAL A 26 -5.17 -8.64 12.46
N GLY A 27 -5.14 -8.33 11.18
CA GLY A 27 -5.62 -7.07 10.64
C GLY A 27 -7.11 -6.86 10.93
N ARG A 28 -7.95 -7.85 10.61
CA ARG A 28 -9.41 -7.80 10.87
C ARG A 28 -9.77 -7.63 12.35
N GLU A 29 -9.03 -8.28 13.26
CA GLU A 29 -9.25 -8.10 14.70
C GLU A 29 -8.86 -6.69 15.16
N SER A 30 -7.82 -6.10 14.58
CA SER A 30 -7.43 -4.71 14.87
C SER A 30 -8.49 -3.71 14.39
N GLU A 31 -9.22 -3.99 13.32
CA GLU A 31 -10.37 -3.19 12.86
C GLU A 31 -11.53 -3.23 13.87
N LYS A 32 -11.95 -4.42 14.27
CA LYS A 32 -13.04 -4.60 15.23
C LYS A 32 -12.74 -3.96 16.60
N GLY A 33 -11.48 -3.97 17.01
CA GLY A 33 -11.04 -3.32 18.25
C GLY A 33 -11.23 -1.79 18.22
N LYS A 34 -11.04 -1.16 17.05
CA LYS A 34 -11.27 0.29 16.88
C LYS A 34 -12.76 0.65 16.88
N GLU A 35 -13.61 -0.10 16.19
CA GLU A 35 -15.07 0.12 16.18
C GLU A 35 -15.71 0.00 17.58
N LYS A 36 -15.25 -0.95 18.39
CA LYS A 36 -15.74 -1.09 19.78
C LYS A 36 -15.32 0.07 20.68
N SER A 37 -14.15 0.64 20.45
CA SER A 37 -13.66 1.81 21.21
C SER A 37 -14.42 3.09 20.89
N GLU A 38 -14.94 3.22 19.66
CA GLU A 38 -15.73 4.39 19.24
C GLU A 38 -17.17 4.36 19.76
N LYS A 39 -17.77 3.17 19.92
CA LYS A 39 -19.15 3.02 20.45
C LYS A 39 -19.26 3.23 21.97
N GLY A 40 -18.16 3.25 22.70
CA GLY A 40 -18.16 3.37 24.16
C GLY A 40 -17.90 4.78 24.71
N LYS A 41 -17.57 5.77 23.88
CA LYS A 41 -17.34 7.15 24.31
C LYS A 41 -18.44 8.07 23.80
N GLY A 42 -19.27 8.53 24.74
CA GLY A 42 -20.27 9.57 24.50
C GLY A 42 -19.64 10.82 23.90
N LYS A 43 -20.42 11.50 23.06
CA LYS A 43 -20.12 12.72 22.30
C LYS A 43 -19.20 13.68 23.06
N SER A 44 -17.92 13.64 22.78
CA SER A 44 -17.02 14.76 22.89
C SER A 44 -16.34 14.92 21.53
N GLU A 45 -16.63 16.02 20.88
CA GLU A 45 -16.08 16.45 19.62
C GLU A 45 -14.55 16.61 19.76
N LYS A 46 -13.82 15.54 19.48
CA LYS A 46 -12.43 15.62 19.04
C LYS A 46 -12.37 14.84 17.74
N SER A 47 -12.13 15.57 16.66
CA SER A 47 -11.81 15.07 15.34
C SER A 47 -10.64 14.07 15.48
N GLY A 48 -10.97 12.81 15.72
CA GLY A 48 -10.03 11.74 15.76
C GLY A 48 -9.48 11.54 14.35
N GLU A 49 -8.23 11.91 14.12
CA GLU A 49 -7.53 11.56 12.88
C GLU A 49 -7.61 10.05 12.69
N LYS A 50 -8.41 9.61 11.73
CA LYS A 50 -8.43 8.21 11.28
C LYS A 50 -7.07 7.91 10.63
N SER A 51 -6.10 7.46 11.42
CA SER A 51 -4.83 7.01 10.90
C SER A 51 -5.01 5.66 10.20
N THR A 52 -4.67 5.59 8.92
CA THR A 52 -4.55 4.30 8.22
C THR A 52 -3.33 3.57 8.76
N LEU A 53 -3.50 2.34 9.22
CA LEU A 53 -2.39 1.50 9.63
C LEU A 53 -1.79 0.85 8.38
N THR A 54 -0.50 1.06 8.16
CA THR A 54 0.23 0.44 7.07
C THR A 54 1.10 -0.68 7.63
N SER A 55 0.91 -1.90 7.12
CA SER A 55 1.74 -3.06 7.44
C SER A 55 2.62 -3.40 6.25
N VAL A 56 3.92 -3.59 6.49
CA VAL A 56 4.88 -3.93 5.45
C VAL A 56 5.40 -5.35 5.70
N PHE A 57 5.28 -6.20 4.68
CA PHE A 57 5.78 -7.57 4.67
C PHE A 57 6.98 -7.65 3.75
N ILE A 58 8.11 -8.03 4.32
CA ILE A 58 9.36 -8.21 3.59
C ILE A 58 9.64 -9.70 3.53
N LEU A 59 9.47 -10.30 2.35
CA LEU A 59 9.69 -11.72 2.08
C LEU A 59 11.11 -11.92 1.54
N GLN A 60 11.55 -13.16 1.48
CA GLN A 60 12.93 -13.50 1.15
C GLN A 60 13.33 -13.03 -0.25
N ASP A 61 12.45 -13.20 -1.23
CA ASP A 61 12.67 -12.80 -2.61
C ASP A 61 11.38 -12.37 -3.31
N ASN A 62 11.49 -11.97 -4.59
CA ASN A 62 10.38 -11.45 -5.36
C ASN A 62 9.30 -12.52 -5.66
N ASP A 63 9.69 -13.77 -5.80
CA ASP A 63 8.77 -14.87 -6.10
C ASP A 63 7.93 -15.21 -4.86
N GLU A 64 8.57 -15.37 -3.70
CA GLU A 64 7.88 -15.58 -2.42
C GLU A 64 6.96 -14.39 -2.08
N ALA A 65 7.43 -13.17 -2.32
CA ALA A 65 6.62 -11.96 -2.15
C ALA A 65 5.39 -11.97 -3.08
N GLY A 66 5.55 -12.41 -4.32
CA GLY A 66 4.44 -12.55 -5.28
C GLY A 66 3.39 -13.56 -4.84
N TYR A 67 3.78 -14.73 -4.34
CA TYR A 67 2.85 -15.72 -3.79
C TYR A 67 2.11 -15.17 -2.56
N PHE A 68 2.83 -14.56 -1.64
CA PHE A 68 2.24 -13.98 -0.44
C PHE A 68 1.26 -12.84 -0.77
N TYR A 69 1.61 -11.98 -1.73
CA TYR A 69 0.73 -10.94 -2.24
C TYR A 69 -0.55 -11.53 -2.82
N HIS A 70 -0.43 -12.57 -3.66
CA HIS A 70 -1.58 -13.24 -4.25
C HIS A 70 -2.52 -13.81 -3.18
N ASP A 71 -1.99 -14.53 -2.20
CA ASP A 71 -2.76 -15.06 -1.09
C ASP A 71 -3.49 -13.97 -0.30
N LEU A 72 -2.79 -12.89 0.04
CA LEU A 72 -3.41 -11.77 0.76
C LEU A 72 -4.51 -11.10 -0.05
N THR A 73 -4.33 -10.93 -1.36
CA THR A 73 -5.36 -10.33 -2.22
C THR A 73 -6.61 -11.21 -2.33
N GLN A 74 -6.47 -12.54 -2.31
CA GLN A 74 -7.61 -13.45 -2.27
C GLN A 74 -8.41 -13.34 -0.96
N ILE A 75 -7.74 -13.03 0.15
CA ILE A 75 -8.39 -12.96 1.47
C ILE A 75 -8.96 -11.57 1.77
N LEU A 76 -8.22 -10.51 1.40
CA LEU A 76 -8.51 -9.12 1.81
C LEU A 76 -9.04 -8.24 0.68
N GLY A 77 -8.99 -8.72 -0.57
CA GLY A 77 -9.27 -7.94 -1.77
C GLY A 77 -8.07 -7.12 -2.25
N THR A 78 -8.13 -6.71 -3.51
CA THR A 78 -7.05 -5.99 -4.20
C THR A 78 -6.86 -4.55 -3.69
N ASP A 79 -7.91 -3.93 -3.15
CA ASP A 79 -7.87 -2.52 -2.74
C ASP A 79 -7.02 -2.26 -1.51
N ASN A 80 -6.81 -3.29 -0.68
CA ASN A 80 -6.12 -3.18 0.60
C ASN A 80 -4.69 -3.70 0.55
N VAL A 81 -4.29 -4.38 -0.52
CA VAL A 81 -2.98 -5.04 -0.63
C VAL A 81 -2.25 -4.48 -1.83
N LEU A 82 -1.01 -4.04 -1.61
CA LEU A 82 -0.13 -3.48 -2.63
C LEU A 82 1.11 -4.35 -2.77
N PHE A 83 1.57 -4.51 -4.00
CA PHE A 83 2.80 -5.20 -4.31
C PHE A 83 3.89 -4.22 -4.74
N PHE A 84 5.03 -4.28 -4.06
CA PHE A 84 6.20 -3.48 -4.38
C PHE A 84 7.35 -4.40 -4.77
N PRO A 85 7.35 -4.91 -6.04
CA PRO A 85 8.37 -5.83 -6.55
C PRO A 85 9.69 -5.12 -6.89
N SER A 86 10.75 -5.89 -7.16
CA SER A 86 11.93 -5.39 -7.84
C SER A 86 11.58 -4.93 -9.26
N SER A 87 12.15 -3.80 -9.71
CA SER A 87 11.95 -3.29 -11.07
C SER A 87 12.69 -4.11 -12.13
N TYR A 88 13.58 -5.02 -11.74
CA TYR A 88 14.40 -5.80 -12.65
C TYR A 88 13.91 -7.24 -12.81
N ARG A 89 13.97 -7.76 -14.04
CA ARG A 89 13.76 -9.19 -14.30
C ARG A 89 15.02 -9.97 -13.98
N ARG A 90 14.88 -10.97 -13.09
CA ARG A 90 15.99 -11.90 -12.74
C ARG A 90 16.51 -12.74 -13.91
N ALA A 91 15.68 -13.02 -14.92
CA ALA A 91 15.89 -14.22 -15.74
C ALA A 91 16.62 -14.04 -17.08
N VAL A 92 16.76 -12.84 -17.66
CA VAL A 92 17.16 -12.81 -19.10
C VAL A 92 18.29 -11.86 -19.46
N LYS A 93 18.44 -10.71 -18.83
CA LYS A 93 19.58 -9.81 -19.04
C LYS A 93 19.74 -8.89 -17.82
N TYR A 94 20.94 -8.74 -17.33
CA TYR A 94 21.27 -7.73 -16.33
C TYR A 94 20.78 -6.35 -16.79
N ALA A 95 20.07 -5.65 -15.92
CA ALA A 95 19.55 -4.30 -16.12
C ALA A 95 18.31 -4.13 -17.03
N GLN A 96 17.60 -5.19 -17.42
CA GLN A 96 16.33 -5.00 -18.10
C GLN A 96 15.20 -4.77 -17.08
N ARG A 97 14.62 -3.57 -17.12
CA ARG A 97 13.45 -3.20 -16.30
C ARG A 97 12.20 -3.91 -16.81
N ASP A 98 11.35 -4.31 -15.87
CA ASP A 98 10.03 -4.85 -16.16
C ASP A 98 8.99 -3.74 -16.02
N ALA A 99 8.36 -3.37 -17.12
CA ALA A 99 7.35 -2.30 -17.14
C ALA A 99 6.15 -2.61 -16.23
N ALA A 100 5.76 -3.88 -16.12
CA ALA A 100 4.67 -4.28 -15.22
C ALA A 100 5.04 -4.04 -13.76
N ASN A 101 6.25 -4.41 -13.36
CA ASN A 101 6.75 -4.15 -12.02
C ASN A 101 6.88 -2.65 -11.72
N GLU A 102 7.30 -1.84 -12.70
CA GLU A 102 7.37 -0.38 -12.53
C GLU A 102 5.98 0.24 -12.31
N ILE A 103 4.94 -0.26 -12.97
CA ILE A 103 3.55 0.17 -12.73
C ILE A 103 3.13 -0.13 -11.29
N LEU A 104 3.34 -1.37 -10.81
CA LEU A 104 3.03 -1.78 -9.45
C LEU A 104 3.78 -0.95 -8.40
N ARG A 105 5.05 -0.66 -8.63
CA ARG A 105 5.87 0.21 -7.77
C ARG A 105 5.30 1.63 -7.72
N THR A 106 4.95 2.19 -8.88
CA THR A 106 4.40 3.55 -8.99
C THR A 106 3.04 3.65 -8.31
N GLU A 107 2.17 2.65 -8.47
CA GLU A 107 0.89 2.57 -7.77
C GLU A 107 1.10 2.55 -6.26
N THR A 108 1.98 1.68 -5.76
CA THR A 108 2.29 1.58 -4.34
C THR A 108 2.78 2.93 -3.78
N LEU A 109 3.72 3.59 -4.45
CA LEU A 109 4.24 4.89 -4.02
C LEU A 109 3.16 5.97 -4.03
N SER A 110 2.30 6.01 -5.05
CA SER A 110 1.19 6.95 -5.16
C SER A 110 0.18 6.77 -4.02
N ARG A 111 -0.19 5.55 -3.70
CA ARG A 111 -1.12 5.24 -2.61
C ARG A 111 -0.52 5.55 -1.24
N LEU A 112 0.75 5.24 -1.01
CA LEU A 112 1.46 5.61 0.22
C LEU A 112 1.58 7.13 0.37
N ALA A 113 1.85 7.87 -0.71
CA ALA A 113 1.90 9.32 -0.71
C ALA A 113 0.53 9.93 -0.36
N ALA A 114 -0.56 9.38 -0.91
CA ALA A 114 -1.93 9.79 -0.61
C ALA A 114 -2.30 9.53 0.87
N VAL A 115 -1.90 8.39 1.41
CA VAL A 115 -2.08 8.07 2.83
C VAL A 115 -1.32 9.06 3.73
N SER A 116 -0.09 9.41 3.38
CA SER A 116 0.76 10.33 4.16
C SER A 116 0.36 11.81 4.03
N GLY A 117 -0.22 12.21 2.89
CA GLY A 117 -0.50 13.63 2.58
C GLY A 117 -1.87 14.16 3.02
N ASN A 118 -2.83 13.30 3.31
CA ASN A 118 -4.25 13.67 3.43
C ASN A 118 -4.85 13.54 4.83
N ALA A 119 -4.08 13.67 5.90
CA ALA A 119 -4.66 13.70 7.25
C ALA A 119 -5.77 14.77 7.39
N LYS A 120 -5.68 15.89 6.65
CA LYS A 120 -6.67 16.98 6.67
C LYS A 120 -7.82 16.88 5.64
N LYS A 121 -7.67 16.09 4.55
CA LYS A 121 -8.69 15.96 3.49
C LYS A 121 -9.53 14.67 3.59
N ARG A 122 -9.31 13.83 4.59
CA ARG A 122 -9.96 12.52 4.75
C ARG A 122 -11.41 12.57 5.27
N ALA A 123 -11.90 13.73 5.67
CA ALA A 123 -13.27 13.87 6.16
C ALA A 123 -14.33 13.59 5.09
N ASP A 124 -14.01 13.77 3.79
CA ASP A 124 -15.00 13.71 2.70
C ASP A 124 -14.92 12.47 1.79
N ASN A 125 -13.85 11.65 1.86
CA ASN A 125 -13.73 10.47 1.01
C ASN A 125 -13.79 9.18 1.84
N SER A 126 -14.96 8.57 1.88
CA SER A 126 -15.30 7.33 2.59
C SER A 126 -14.61 6.05 2.06
N ASN A 127 -13.73 6.15 1.04
CA ASN A 127 -13.14 5.00 0.35
C ASN A 127 -11.68 4.69 0.69
N VAL A 128 -11.09 5.31 1.72
CA VAL A 128 -9.73 4.92 2.13
C VAL A 128 -9.83 3.79 3.13
N ALA A 129 -9.32 2.62 2.76
CA ALA A 129 -9.26 1.46 3.63
C ALA A 129 -8.53 1.79 4.94
N PRO A 130 -9.04 1.32 6.09
CA PRO A 130 -8.44 1.58 7.41
C PRO A 130 -7.07 0.90 7.55
N PHE A 131 -6.79 -0.10 6.74
CA PHE A 131 -5.53 -0.86 6.69
C PHE A 131 -4.99 -0.90 5.27
N LEU A 132 -3.68 -0.76 5.15
CA LEU A 132 -2.94 -0.94 3.91
C LEU A 132 -1.80 -1.94 4.14
N TYR A 133 -1.76 -2.97 3.31
CA TYR A 133 -0.73 -3.99 3.33
C TYR A 133 0.20 -3.80 2.14
N VAL A 134 1.49 -3.70 2.39
CA VAL A 134 2.52 -3.59 1.35
C VAL A 134 3.39 -4.84 1.41
N VAL A 135 3.45 -5.57 0.33
CA VAL A 135 4.27 -6.78 0.19
C VAL A 135 5.47 -6.48 -0.69
N THR A 136 6.65 -6.84 -0.24
CA THR A 136 7.91 -6.51 -0.92
C THR A 136 9.02 -7.51 -0.59
N CYS A 137 10.20 -7.32 -1.20
CA CYS A 137 11.42 -8.08 -0.95
C CYS A 137 12.62 -7.14 -0.74
N PRO A 138 13.75 -7.62 -0.17
CA PRO A 138 14.93 -6.81 0.09
C PRO A 138 15.51 -6.17 -1.18
N GLU A 139 15.47 -6.88 -2.30
CA GLU A 139 15.93 -6.37 -3.60
C GLU A 139 15.17 -5.11 -4.02
N ALA A 140 13.83 -5.16 -3.92
CA ALA A 140 12.98 -4.03 -4.26
C ALA A 140 13.24 -2.80 -3.37
N LEU A 141 13.52 -3.02 -2.08
CA LEU A 141 13.82 -1.95 -1.11
C LEU A 141 15.20 -1.32 -1.31
N SER A 142 16.14 -2.04 -1.93
CA SER A 142 17.47 -1.52 -2.23
C SER A 142 17.49 -0.57 -3.44
N GLU A 143 16.43 -0.56 -4.25
CA GLU A 143 16.33 0.26 -5.43
C GLU A 143 15.91 1.69 -5.12
N LEU A 144 16.50 2.64 -5.83
CA LEU A 144 16.11 4.06 -5.74
C LEU A 144 14.68 4.27 -6.23
N VAL A 145 13.95 5.13 -5.53
CA VAL A 145 12.58 5.53 -5.88
C VAL A 145 12.50 7.04 -6.10
N VAL A 146 11.49 7.46 -6.84
CA VAL A 146 11.20 8.88 -7.02
C VAL A 146 10.73 9.49 -5.70
N SER A 147 11.14 10.73 -5.43
CA SER A 147 10.64 11.46 -4.26
C SER A 147 9.16 11.80 -4.44
N LYS A 148 8.43 11.96 -3.32
CA LYS A 148 7.01 12.35 -3.31
C LYS A 148 6.76 13.59 -4.17
N ARG A 149 7.59 14.62 -4.04
CA ARG A 149 7.46 15.85 -4.81
C ARG A 149 7.54 15.61 -6.30
N ARG A 150 8.50 14.82 -6.78
CA ARG A 150 8.62 14.48 -8.21
C ARG A 150 7.45 13.60 -8.70
N LEU A 151 6.94 12.74 -7.84
CA LEU A 151 5.78 11.93 -8.16
C LEU A 151 4.55 12.82 -8.36
N ASP A 152 4.30 13.76 -7.44
CA ASP A 152 3.17 14.70 -7.52
C ASP A 152 3.31 15.62 -8.77
N GLU A 153 4.50 16.13 -9.08
CA GLU A 153 4.78 16.97 -10.25
C GLU A 153 4.53 16.23 -11.58
N ARG A 154 4.72 14.91 -11.60
CA ARG A 154 4.55 14.06 -12.79
C ARG A 154 3.28 13.22 -12.80
N THR A 155 2.34 13.50 -11.93
CA THR A 155 1.04 12.83 -11.89
C THR A 155 -0.01 13.73 -12.51
N ILE A 156 -0.74 13.22 -13.49
CA ILE A 156 -1.88 13.88 -14.10
C ILE A 156 -3.15 13.22 -13.55
N ASN A 157 -3.97 14.00 -12.83
CA ASN A 157 -5.25 13.54 -12.33
C ASN A 157 -6.35 14.02 -13.27
N ILE A 158 -7.18 13.10 -13.74
CA ILE A 158 -8.36 13.40 -14.58
C ILE A 158 -9.57 12.72 -13.95
N ALA A 159 -10.60 13.47 -13.66
CA ALA A 159 -11.85 12.96 -13.12
C ALA A 159 -12.96 12.98 -14.20
N VAL A 160 -13.99 12.16 -13.99
CA VAL A 160 -15.18 12.18 -14.86
C VAL A 160 -15.89 13.54 -14.71
N GLY A 161 -16.06 14.24 -15.82
CA GLY A 161 -16.62 15.59 -15.85
C GLY A 161 -15.59 16.72 -16.02
N ASP A 162 -14.30 16.42 -15.95
CA ASP A 162 -13.25 17.41 -16.21
C ASP A 162 -13.21 17.79 -17.69
N ILE A 163 -13.04 19.09 -17.97
CA ILE A 163 -12.81 19.60 -19.31
C ILE A 163 -11.30 19.51 -19.60
N VAL A 164 -10.89 18.57 -20.44
CA VAL A 164 -9.50 18.34 -20.79
C VAL A 164 -9.21 18.80 -22.22
N ASN A 165 -8.23 19.68 -22.40
CA ASN A 165 -7.69 19.99 -23.72
C ASN A 165 -6.75 18.88 -24.17
N LEU A 166 -7.15 18.15 -25.22
CA LEU A 166 -6.38 17.00 -25.74
C LEU A 166 -4.99 17.38 -26.26
N ALA A 167 -4.84 18.58 -26.85
CA ALA A 167 -3.55 19.05 -27.34
C ALA A 167 -2.58 19.32 -26.19
N ASP A 168 -3.05 19.94 -25.11
CA ASP A 168 -2.25 20.20 -23.91
C ASP A 168 -1.90 18.91 -23.16
N LEU A 169 -2.85 17.98 -23.06
CA LEU A 169 -2.62 16.66 -22.48
C LEU A 169 -1.55 15.89 -23.29
N GLY A 170 -1.69 15.87 -24.63
CA GLY A 170 -0.72 15.21 -25.52
C GLY A 170 0.68 15.84 -25.45
N ARG A 171 0.78 17.16 -25.23
CA ARG A 171 2.06 17.82 -24.98
C ARG A 171 2.68 17.39 -23.66
N LYS A 172 1.91 17.43 -22.56
CA LYS A 172 2.36 16.98 -21.23
C LYS A 172 2.83 15.54 -21.24
N LEU A 173 2.09 14.62 -21.86
CA LEU A 173 2.46 13.21 -21.95
C LEU A 173 3.76 12.96 -22.75
N ARG A 174 4.15 13.87 -23.64
CA ARG A 174 5.44 13.76 -24.35
C ARG A 174 6.61 14.32 -23.55
N GLU A 175 6.35 15.12 -22.52
CA GLU A 175 7.37 15.68 -21.64
C GLU A 175 7.72 14.73 -20.47
N PHE A 176 6.95 13.64 -20.31
CA PHE A 176 7.23 12.57 -19.32
C PHE A 176 8.14 11.50 -19.90
#